data_02c5ce9ef84a4604ea076663dda6536b
#
_entry.id   02c5ce9ef84a4604ea076663dda6536b
#
_cell.length_a   1.000
_cell.length_b   1.000
_cell.length_c   1.000
_cell.angle_alpha   90.00
_cell.angle_beta   90.00
_cell.angle_gamma   90.00
#
_symmetry.space_group_name_H-M   'P 1'
#
loop_
_entity.id
_entity.type
_entity.pdbx_description
1 polymer ?
#
loop_
_entity_poly.entity_id
_entity_poly.type
_entity_poly.pdbx_seq_one_letter_code
_entity_poly.pdbx_strand_id
1 'polypeptide(L)'
;AYTAADEELIIRLRGEGLSEKQIAKEMGRTQNSIHCKVREMREAGKLSPVRETAKLSHTDLETLATAHFTTVEVVEYFQKLLKTNKYSSLEKLDAVLLNFHANGKKCPYFGVEIVPDADKGMFAAVLTVDDLGRPMVVSKQAQKMRGKLSHKMFVKVISTIYENLFTPKR
;
A
#
# COMPACT_ATOMS: atom_id res chain seq x y z
N ALA A 1 22.28 -22.37 20.09
CA ALA A 1 22.21 -21.11 20.82
C ALA A 1 22.57 -19.94 19.92
N TYR A 2 22.02 -18.78 20.19
CA TYR A 2 22.36 -17.56 19.47
C TYR A 2 23.60 -16.92 20.07
N THR A 3 24.50 -16.48 19.21
CA THR A 3 25.71 -15.73 19.59
C THR A 3 25.47 -14.22 19.51
N ALA A 4 26.40 -13.41 20.04
CA ALA A 4 26.36 -11.96 19.88
C ALA A 4 26.38 -11.55 18.39
N ALA A 5 27.14 -12.27 17.57
CA ALA A 5 27.17 -12.05 16.12
C ALA A 5 25.82 -12.34 15.45
N ASP A 6 25.09 -13.36 15.91
CA ASP A 6 23.74 -13.66 15.43
C ASP A 6 22.76 -12.53 15.78
N GLU A 7 22.85 -11.99 16.99
CA GLU A 7 22.02 -10.84 17.41
C GLU A 7 22.28 -9.59 16.57
N GLU A 8 23.55 -9.27 16.32
CA GLU A 8 23.93 -8.15 15.46
C GLU A 8 23.41 -8.32 14.02
N LEU A 9 23.48 -9.55 13.49
CA LEU A 9 22.95 -9.87 12.18
C LEU A 9 21.43 -9.68 12.13
N ILE A 10 20.69 -10.12 13.15
CA ILE A 10 19.24 -9.91 13.25
C ILE A 10 18.92 -8.40 13.28
N ILE A 11 19.65 -7.61 14.05
CA ILE A 11 19.45 -6.17 14.13
C ILE A 11 19.65 -5.53 12.76
N ARG A 12 20.71 -5.89 12.05
CA ARG A 12 21.00 -5.39 10.72
C ARG A 12 19.93 -5.76 9.72
N LEU A 13 19.53 -7.02 9.66
CA LEU A 13 18.51 -7.49 8.71
C LEU A 13 17.13 -6.88 8.98
N ARG A 14 16.79 -6.67 10.25
CA ARG A 14 15.56 -5.94 10.61
C ARG A 14 15.63 -4.47 10.19
N GLY A 15 16.78 -3.84 10.32
CA GLY A 15 17.02 -2.48 9.85
C GLY A 15 16.88 -2.34 8.33
N GLU A 16 17.22 -3.40 7.59
CA GLU A 16 17.04 -3.49 6.13
C GLU A 16 15.58 -3.79 5.72
N GLY A 17 14.69 -4.03 6.67
CA GLY A 17 13.26 -4.26 6.43
C GLY A 17 12.87 -5.71 6.16
N LEU A 18 13.75 -6.67 6.39
CA LEU A 18 13.44 -8.09 6.19
C LEU A 18 12.42 -8.59 7.23
N SER A 19 11.51 -9.45 6.78
CA SER A 19 10.58 -10.16 7.65
C SER A 19 11.28 -11.27 8.42
N GLU A 20 10.68 -11.74 9.51
CA GLU A 20 11.22 -12.87 10.31
C GLU A 20 11.42 -14.12 9.46
N LYS A 21 10.54 -14.38 8.50
CA LYS A 21 10.65 -15.48 7.55
C LYS A 21 11.89 -15.35 6.65
N GLN A 22 12.16 -14.15 6.15
CA GLN A 22 13.33 -13.88 5.34
C GLN A 22 14.63 -13.99 6.17
N ILE A 23 14.63 -13.47 7.40
CA ILE A 23 15.75 -13.58 8.32
C ILE A 23 16.05 -15.05 8.65
N ALA A 24 15.01 -15.84 8.90
CA ALA A 24 15.16 -17.28 9.16
C ALA A 24 15.86 -18.00 7.99
N LYS A 25 15.47 -17.68 6.77
CA LYS A 25 16.09 -18.23 5.56
C LYS A 25 17.56 -17.82 5.43
N GLU A 26 17.88 -16.54 5.66
CA GLU A 26 19.26 -16.04 5.60
C GLU A 26 20.16 -16.67 6.67
N MET A 27 19.65 -16.92 7.85
CA MET A 27 20.39 -17.50 8.97
C MET A 27 20.36 -19.02 9.01
N GLY A 28 19.62 -19.69 8.14
CA GLY A 28 19.44 -21.14 8.16
C GLY A 28 18.72 -21.65 9.41
N ARG A 29 17.79 -20.87 9.96
CA ARG A 29 17.03 -21.20 11.17
C ARG A 29 15.54 -21.26 10.86
N THR A 30 14.75 -21.84 11.78
CA THR A 30 13.29 -21.85 11.63
C THR A 30 12.70 -20.47 11.90
N GLN A 31 11.59 -20.15 11.27
CA GLN A 31 10.88 -18.88 11.50
C GLN A 31 10.48 -18.74 12.98
N ASN A 32 10.03 -19.83 13.61
CA ASN A 32 9.65 -19.81 15.02
C ASN A 32 10.82 -19.49 15.93
N SER A 33 12.01 -20.06 15.65
CA SER A 33 13.23 -19.75 16.39
C SER A 33 13.60 -18.27 16.29
N ILE A 34 13.53 -17.69 15.10
CA ILE A 34 13.76 -16.24 14.88
C ILE A 34 12.72 -15.41 15.61
N HIS A 35 11.45 -15.79 15.54
CA HIS A 35 10.36 -15.10 16.24
C HIS A 35 10.60 -15.03 17.75
N CYS A 36 10.94 -16.15 18.36
CA CYS A 36 11.25 -16.21 19.80
C CYS A 36 12.46 -15.35 20.15
N LYS A 37 13.51 -15.40 19.33
CA LYS A 37 14.73 -14.61 19.58
C LYS A 37 14.48 -13.11 19.41
N VAL A 38 13.76 -12.71 18.39
CA VAL A 38 13.38 -11.30 18.17
C VAL A 38 12.55 -10.77 19.35
N ARG A 39 11.61 -11.56 19.84
CA ARG A 39 10.81 -11.22 21.03
C ARG A 39 11.70 -11.03 22.27
N GLU A 40 12.60 -11.98 22.53
CA GLU A 40 13.56 -11.89 23.62
C GLU A 40 14.43 -10.64 23.54
N MET A 41 14.96 -10.34 22.34
CA MET A 41 15.78 -9.15 22.11
C MET A 41 15.02 -7.84 22.33
N ARG A 42 13.73 -7.79 21.99
CA ARG A 42 12.87 -6.62 22.27
C ARG A 42 12.65 -6.45 23.77
N GLU A 43 12.35 -7.52 24.47
CA GLU A 43 12.16 -7.50 25.92
C GLU A 43 13.43 -7.08 26.64
N ALA A 44 14.61 -7.41 26.09
CA ALA A 44 15.91 -6.98 26.59
C ALA A 44 16.33 -5.57 26.15
N GLY A 45 15.53 -4.87 25.34
CA GLY A 45 15.84 -3.54 24.83
C GLY A 45 16.89 -3.49 23.73
N LYS A 46 17.31 -4.63 23.18
CA LYS A 46 18.32 -4.73 22.10
C LYS A 46 17.75 -4.43 20.71
N LEU A 47 16.47 -4.64 20.52
CA LEU A 47 15.71 -4.23 19.33
C LEU A 47 14.72 -3.17 19.72
N SER A 48 14.53 -2.20 18.83
CA SER A 48 13.42 -1.27 18.97
C SER A 48 12.12 -2.04 19.08
N PRO A 49 11.17 -1.61 19.93
CA PRO A 49 9.85 -2.20 19.94
C PRO A 49 9.34 -2.26 18.51
N VAL A 50 8.53 -3.30 18.20
CA VAL A 50 7.85 -3.32 16.91
C VAL A 50 7.38 -1.91 16.69
N ARG A 51 7.86 -1.26 15.65
CA ARG A 51 7.07 -0.18 15.10
C ARG A 51 5.73 -0.83 14.79
N GLU A 52 4.81 -0.80 15.75
CA GLU A 52 3.42 -0.80 15.39
C GLU A 52 3.37 0.12 14.20
N THR A 53 3.01 -0.41 13.02
CA THR A 53 2.81 0.38 11.83
C THR A 53 2.46 1.76 12.31
N ALA A 54 3.49 2.64 12.33
CA ALA A 54 3.49 3.75 13.26
C ALA A 54 2.20 4.48 13.02
N LYS A 55 1.32 4.51 14.02
CA LYS A 55 0.13 5.34 13.92
C LYS A 55 0.67 6.69 13.54
N LEU A 56 0.49 7.06 12.27
CA LEU A 56 0.92 8.35 11.80
C LEU A 56 0.34 9.36 12.77
N SER A 57 1.18 10.20 13.31
CA SER A 57 0.72 11.23 14.24
C SER A 57 -0.25 12.16 13.52
N HIS A 58 -1.13 12.82 14.24
CA HIS A 58 -2.03 13.81 13.65
C HIS A 58 -1.25 14.87 12.87
N THR A 59 -0.06 15.25 13.34
CA THR A 59 0.86 16.16 12.65
C THR A 59 1.31 15.63 11.29
N ASP A 60 1.60 14.32 11.18
CA ASP A 60 1.98 13.69 9.91
C ASP A 60 0.82 13.74 8.92
N LEU A 61 -0.41 13.48 9.37
CA LEU A 61 -1.60 13.56 8.54
C LEU A 61 -1.87 14.99 8.06
N GLU A 62 -1.70 16.00 8.93
CA GLU A 62 -1.83 17.41 8.55
C GLU A 62 -0.76 17.83 7.54
N THR A 63 0.47 17.37 7.71
CA THR A 63 1.58 17.64 6.79
C THR A 63 1.27 17.08 5.41
N LEU A 64 0.79 15.84 5.32
CA LEU A 64 0.38 15.24 4.06
C LEU A 64 -0.82 15.94 3.43
N ALA A 65 -1.81 16.30 4.23
CA ALA A 65 -2.99 17.03 3.75
C ALA A 65 -2.57 18.37 3.11
N THR A 66 -1.68 19.10 3.75
CA THR A 66 -1.15 20.37 3.23
C THR A 66 -0.33 20.16 1.95
N ALA A 67 0.56 19.15 1.94
CA ALA A 67 1.41 18.86 0.80
C ALA A 67 0.61 18.47 -0.46
N HIS A 68 -0.53 17.81 -0.29
CA HIS A 68 -1.40 17.37 -1.37
C HIS A 68 -2.63 18.26 -1.59
N PHE A 69 -2.71 19.42 -0.96
CA PHE A 69 -3.86 20.35 -1.09
C PHE A 69 -5.22 19.66 -0.82
N THR A 70 -5.27 18.82 0.19
CA THR A 70 -6.47 18.05 0.55
C THR A 70 -6.77 18.22 2.05
N THR A 71 -7.80 17.52 2.53
CA THR A 71 -8.21 17.56 3.93
C THR A 71 -7.64 16.38 4.72
N VAL A 72 -7.54 16.54 6.03
CA VAL A 72 -7.09 15.47 6.93
C VAL A 72 -8.02 14.25 6.83
N GLU A 73 -9.31 14.45 6.67
CA GLU A 73 -10.31 13.38 6.53
C GLU A 73 -10.02 12.49 5.32
N VAL A 74 -9.62 13.07 4.19
CA VAL A 74 -9.22 12.33 2.98
C VAL A 74 -7.95 11.52 3.25
N VAL A 75 -6.98 12.11 3.90
CA VAL A 75 -5.73 11.41 4.28
C VAL A 75 -6.03 10.24 5.23
N GLU A 76 -6.86 10.44 6.23
CA GLU A 76 -7.31 9.39 7.16
C GLU A 76 -8.04 8.25 6.42
N TYR A 77 -8.88 8.59 5.46
CA TYR A 77 -9.59 7.60 4.65
C TYR A 77 -8.60 6.69 3.90
N PHE A 78 -7.62 7.24 3.22
CA PHE A 78 -6.59 6.45 2.53
C PHE A 78 -5.69 5.69 3.50
N GLN A 79 -5.40 6.24 4.67
CA GLN A 79 -4.68 5.52 5.71
C GLN A 79 -5.44 4.25 6.15
N LYS A 80 -6.74 4.34 6.33
CA LYS A 80 -7.58 3.18 6.65
C LYS A 80 -7.58 2.13 5.54
N LEU A 81 -7.64 2.56 4.28
CA LEU A 81 -7.54 1.64 3.13
C LEU A 81 -6.19 0.90 3.10
N LEU A 82 -5.09 1.61 3.35
CA LEU A 82 -3.76 1.02 3.39
C LEU A 82 -3.60 0.00 4.50
N LYS A 83 -4.14 0.26 5.69
CA LYS A 83 -4.12 -0.69 6.81
C LYS A 83 -4.86 -1.98 6.47
N THR A 84 -6.03 -1.87 5.83
CA THR A 84 -6.80 -3.02 5.37
C THR A 84 -5.99 -3.87 4.39
N ASN A 85 -5.15 -3.25 3.56
CA ASN A 85 -4.28 -3.92 2.60
C ASN A 85 -2.87 -4.22 3.13
N LYS A 86 -2.64 -4.10 4.45
CA LYS A 86 -1.34 -4.30 5.13
C LYS A 86 -0.23 -3.32 4.69
N TYR A 87 -0.58 -2.20 4.12
CA TYR A 87 0.36 -1.16 3.69
C TYR A 87 0.17 0.09 4.54
N SER A 88 1.03 0.35 5.50
CA SER A 88 0.88 1.47 6.44
C SER A 88 2.17 2.25 6.66
N SER A 89 2.89 2.59 5.60
CA SER A 89 4.01 3.52 5.71
C SER A 89 3.62 4.91 5.22
N LEU A 90 4.28 5.93 5.77
CA LEU A 90 4.15 7.31 5.33
C LEU A 90 4.43 7.44 3.83
N GLU A 91 5.47 6.77 3.33
CA GLU A 91 5.85 6.76 1.92
C GLU A 91 4.76 6.20 1.01
N LYS A 92 4.11 5.11 1.44
CA LYS A 92 3.02 4.50 0.68
C LYS A 92 1.78 5.38 0.67
N LEU A 93 1.46 6.00 1.80
CA LEU A 93 0.34 6.95 1.88
C LEU A 93 0.59 8.16 0.98
N ASP A 94 1.79 8.70 1.00
CA ASP A 94 2.20 9.78 0.11
C ASP A 94 2.07 9.39 -1.37
N ALA A 95 2.55 8.20 -1.75
CA ALA A 95 2.44 7.67 -3.11
C ALA A 95 0.98 7.48 -3.56
N VAL A 96 0.11 7.02 -2.67
CA VAL A 96 -1.33 6.87 -2.94
C VAL A 96 -1.97 8.23 -3.20
N LEU A 97 -1.71 9.21 -2.34
CA LEU A 97 -2.23 10.57 -2.49
C LEU A 97 -1.71 11.21 -3.77
N LEU A 98 -0.44 11.02 -4.08
CA LEU A 98 0.17 11.52 -5.30
C LEU A 98 -0.53 10.94 -6.55
N ASN A 99 -0.77 9.64 -6.58
CA ASN A 99 -1.50 8.99 -7.68
C ASN A 99 -2.92 9.53 -7.80
N PHE A 100 -3.64 9.64 -6.68
CA PHE A 100 -5.01 10.16 -6.65
C PHE A 100 -5.12 11.56 -7.23
N HIS A 101 -4.21 12.46 -6.85
CA HIS A 101 -4.20 13.83 -7.36
C HIS A 101 -3.66 13.94 -8.79
N ALA A 102 -2.68 13.11 -9.17
CA ALA A 102 -2.15 13.07 -10.53
C ALA A 102 -3.22 12.69 -11.55
N ASN A 103 -4.18 11.86 -11.16
CA ASN A 103 -5.32 11.48 -11.97
C ASN A 103 -6.53 12.44 -11.83
N GLY A 104 -6.35 13.59 -11.23
CA GLY A 104 -7.39 14.61 -11.04
C GLY A 104 -8.54 14.15 -10.15
N LYS A 105 -8.27 13.31 -9.16
CA LYS A 105 -9.28 12.68 -8.27
C LYS A 105 -10.28 11.80 -9.02
N LYS A 106 -9.87 11.31 -10.17
CA LYS A 106 -10.70 10.47 -11.05
C LYS A 106 -10.11 9.08 -11.21
N CYS A 107 -10.97 8.12 -11.53
CA CYS A 107 -10.53 6.78 -11.88
C CYS A 107 -9.72 6.81 -13.18
N PRO A 108 -8.48 6.31 -13.18
CA PRO A 108 -7.64 6.32 -14.38
C PRO A 108 -8.18 5.45 -15.52
N TYR A 109 -9.09 4.52 -15.22
CA TYR A 109 -9.70 3.67 -16.24
C TYR A 109 -10.88 4.31 -16.95
N PHE A 110 -11.77 4.92 -16.20
CA PHE A 110 -13.05 5.44 -16.75
C PHE A 110 -13.20 6.95 -16.65
N GLY A 111 -12.29 7.64 -15.99
CA GLY A 111 -12.36 9.08 -15.81
C GLY A 111 -13.51 9.57 -14.93
N VAL A 112 -14.18 8.67 -14.23
CA VAL A 112 -15.23 9.04 -13.26
C VAL A 112 -14.63 9.55 -11.97
N GLU A 113 -15.29 10.50 -11.33
CA GLU A 113 -14.86 11.05 -10.06
C GLU A 113 -14.89 9.99 -8.96
N ILE A 114 -13.79 9.88 -8.22
CA ILE A 114 -13.69 8.99 -7.07
C ILE A 114 -14.01 9.80 -5.82
N VAL A 115 -14.95 9.30 -5.03
CA VAL A 115 -15.29 9.89 -3.74
C VAL A 115 -14.62 9.08 -2.64
N PRO A 116 -13.70 9.66 -1.87
CA PRO A 116 -13.05 8.98 -0.75
C PRO A 116 -13.99 8.89 0.46
N ASP A 117 -15.02 8.08 0.33
CA ASP A 117 -16.04 7.83 1.33
C ASP A 117 -16.55 6.40 1.17
N ALA A 118 -16.48 5.61 2.24
CA ALA A 118 -16.89 4.21 2.24
C ALA A 118 -18.37 4.01 1.89
N ASP A 119 -19.20 5.03 2.12
CA ASP A 119 -20.66 4.95 1.89
C ASP A 119 -21.07 5.28 0.45
N LYS A 120 -20.14 5.66 -0.41
CA LYS A 120 -20.43 6.06 -1.81
C LYS A 120 -20.47 4.91 -2.82
N GLY A 121 -20.56 3.67 -2.35
CA GLY A 121 -20.81 2.51 -3.20
C GLY A 121 -19.77 2.31 -4.30
N MET A 122 -20.22 2.28 -5.56
CA MET A 122 -19.35 1.97 -6.71
C MET A 122 -18.35 3.06 -7.07
N PHE A 123 -18.52 4.27 -6.57
CA PHE A 123 -17.60 5.41 -6.76
C PHE A 123 -16.59 5.55 -5.62
N ALA A 124 -16.66 4.70 -4.60
CA ALA A 124 -15.69 4.68 -3.52
C ALA A 124 -14.29 4.34 -4.05
N ALA A 125 -13.27 4.86 -3.38
CA ALA A 125 -11.88 4.57 -3.72
C ALA A 125 -11.51 3.14 -3.34
N VAL A 126 -10.76 2.49 -4.21
CA VAL A 126 -10.15 1.17 -3.97
C VAL A 126 -8.67 1.26 -4.36
N LEU A 127 -7.82 0.64 -3.56
CA LEU A 127 -6.41 0.56 -3.86
C LEU A 127 -6.10 -0.69 -4.68
N THR A 128 -5.37 -0.50 -5.75
CA THR A 128 -4.82 -1.58 -6.58
C THR A 128 -3.38 -1.25 -6.95
N VAL A 129 -2.77 -2.04 -7.78
CA VAL A 129 -1.41 -1.83 -8.27
C VAL A 129 -1.37 -1.86 -9.78
N ASP A 130 -0.42 -1.11 -10.35
CA ASP A 130 -0.11 -1.20 -11.79
C ASP A 130 0.87 -2.36 -12.06
N ASP A 131 1.31 -2.50 -13.30
CA ASP A 131 2.22 -3.59 -13.72
C ASP A 131 3.62 -3.51 -13.09
N LEU A 132 3.99 -2.35 -12.55
CA LEU A 132 5.24 -2.12 -11.83
C LEU A 132 5.08 -2.24 -10.30
N GLY A 133 3.89 -2.63 -9.83
CA GLY A 133 3.59 -2.72 -8.40
C GLY A 133 3.38 -1.37 -7.71
N ARG A 134 3.24 -0.27 -8.47
CA ARG A 134 2.96 1.05 -7.91
C ARG A 134 1.49 1.17 -7.49
N PRO A 135 1.19 1.85 -6.39
CA PRO A 135 -0.19 2.00 -5.93
C PRO A 135 -1.02 2.83 -6.93
N MET A 136 -2.24 2.39 -7.16
CA MET A 136 -3.24 3.09 -7.96
C MET A 136 -4.53 3.23 -7.18
N VAL A 137 -5.16 4.39 -7.27
CA VAL A 137 -6.49 4.64 -6.73
C VAL A 137 -7.50 4.56 -7.87
N VAL A 138 -8.40 3.62 -7.77
CA VAL A 138 -9.44 3.38 -8.78
C VAL A 138 -10.82 3.36 -8.12
N SER A 139 -11.88 3.47 -8.93
CA SER A 139 -13.23 3.29 -8.40
C SER A 139 -13.50 1.81 -8.11
N LYS A 140 -14.38 1.55 -7.15
CA LYS A 140 -14.80 0.19 -6.83
C LYS A 140 -15.40 -0.53 -8.04
N GLN A 141 -16.15 0.19 -8.87
CA GLN A 141 -16.70 -0.34 -10.11
C GLN A 141 -15.60 -0.79 -11.07
N ALA A 142 -14.58 0.05 -11.28
CA ALA A 142 -13.45 -0.28 -12.15
C ALA A 142 -12.70 -1.50 -11.66
N GLN A 143 -12.45 -1.59 -10.36
CA GLN A 143 -11.78 -2.75 -9.77
C GLN A 143 -12.59 -4.04 -9.92
N LYS A 144 -13.90 -3.95 -9.75
CA LYS A 144 -14.80 -5.09 -9.96
C LYS A 144 -14.79 -5.58 -11.41
N MET A 145 -14.76 -4.66 -12.37
CA MET A 145 -14.69 -4.99 -13.81
C MET A 145 -13.32 -5.54 -14.20
N ARG A 146 -12.24 -4.98 -13.63
CA ARG A 146 -10.88 -5.47 -13.86
C ARG A 146 -10.71 -6.90 -13.36
N GLY A 147 -11.26 -7.24 -12.22
CA GLY A 147 -11.12 -8.56 -11.61
C GLY A 147 -9.65 -8.94 -11.39
N LYS A 148 -9.22 -10.05 -11.98
CA LYS A 148 -7.85 -10.57 -11.87
C LYS A 148 -6.93 -10.13 -13.02
N LEU A 149 -7.41 -9.32 -13.95
CA LEU A 149 -6.59 -8.85 -15.06
C LEU A 149 -5.48 -7.92 -14.58
N SER A 150 -4.32 -7.98 -15.23
CA SER A 150 -3.27 -6.99 -15.01
C SER A 150 -3.72 -5.62 -15.51
N HIS A 151 -3.08 -4.56 -15.03
CA HIS A 151 -3.35 -3.20 -15.50
C HIS A 151 -3.26 -3.11 -17.02
N LYS A 152 -2.17 -3.61 -17.62
CA LYS A 152 -1.92 -3.60 -19.05
C LYS A 152 -3.03 -4.30 -19.83
N MET A 153 -3.45 -5.48 -19.38
CA MET A 153 -4.52 -6.24 -20.03
C MET A 153 -5.87 -5.53 -19.93
N PHE A 154 -6.17 -4.95 -18.79
CA PHE A 154 -7.41 -4.22 -18.59
C PHE A 154 -7.48 -2.95 -19.45
N VAL A 155 -6.38 -2.21 -19.54
CA VAL A 155 -6.28 -1.04 -20.46
C VAL A 155 -6.54 -1.46 -21.92
N LYS A 156 -6.00 -2.59 -22.35
CA LYS A 156 -6.29 -3.14 -23.70
C LYS A 156 -7.78 -3.42 -23.89
N VAL A 157 -8.43 -4.05 -22.93
CA VAL A 157 -9.88 -4.36 -22.98
C VAL A 157 -10.68 -3.07 -23.09
N ILE A 158 -10.39 -2.07 -22.28
CA ILE A 158 -11.08 -0.76 -22.30
C ILE A 158 -10.88 -0.08 -23.64
N SER A 159 -9.66 -0.02 -24.16
CA SER A 159 -9.35 0.60 -25.44
C SER A 159 -10.11 -0.06 -26.57
N THR A 160 -10.21 -1.37 -26.58
CA THR A 160 -10.99 -2.13 -27.58
C THR A 160 -12.47 -1.80 -27.50
N ILE A 161 -13.03 -1.70 -26.29
CA ILE A 161 -14.43 -1.31 -26.08
C ILE A 161 -14.67 0.10 -26.62
N TYR A 162 -13.79 1.07 -26.30
CA TYR A 162 -13.91 2.44 -26.79
C TYR A 162 -13.82 2.52 -28.31
N GLU A 163 -12.89 1.82 -28.93
CA GLU A 163 -12.76 1.76 -30.39
C GLU A 163 -14.04 1.23 -31.05
N ASN A 164 -14.62 0.16 -30.49
CA ASN A 164 -15.85 -0.43 -31.02
C ASN A 164 -17.07 0.49 -30.85
N LEU A 165 -17.13 1.29 -29.76
CA LEU A 165 -18.25 2.20 -29.50
C LEU A 165 -18.20 3.49 -30.30
N PHE A 166 -17.00 4.01 -30.57
CA PHE A 166 -16.81 5.35 -31.17
C PHE A 166 -16.27 5.33 -32.59
N THR A 167 -15.85 4.16 -33.11
CA THR A 167 -15.45 4.04 -34.51
C THR A 167 -16.69 3.83 -35.37
N PRO A 168 -16.92 4.67 -36.42
CA PRO A 168 -18.04 4.44 -37.32
C PRO A 168 -17.95 3.06 -37.97
N LYS A 169 -18.99 2.28 -37.86
CA LYS A 169 -19.08 1.00 -38.58
C LYS A 169 -19.18 1.34 -40.09
N ARG A 170 -18.18 0.91 -40.81
CA ARG A 170 -18.22 0.96 -42.29
C ARG A 170 -19.11 -0.15 -42.82
#